data_84efa0cb8482cf4a9e345367b7933755
#
_entry.id   84efa0cb8482cf4a9e345367b7933755
#
_cell.length_a   1.000
_cell.length_b   1.000
_cell.length_c   1.000
_cell.angle_alpha   90.00
_cell.angle_beta   90.00
_cell.angle_gamma   90.00
#
_symmetry.space_group_name_H-M   'P 1'
#
loop_
_entity.id
_entity.type
_entity.pdbx_description
1 polymer ?
#
loop_
_entity_poly.entity_id
_entity_poly.type
_entity_poly.pdbx_seq_one_letter_code
_entity_poly.pdbx_strand_id
1 'polypeptide(L)'
;LYVPNPRGVIQALDGATGDLIWEYRPGITLRVDGTRTSDNTGLPANARAGVGRGVQKNIAIYGDMIYAATGDTSIVAVDARTGREVWKTAVADPSLGYFYVAGPIVAHGKLITGISGCERYKDDVCFITGHNAVTGKELWRTSTIARPGEPGGDTWGDLPLRFRAGSDA
;
A
#
# COMPACT_ATOMS: atom_id res chain seq x y z
N LEU A 1 -16.99 -12.24 -6.54
CA LEU A 1 -16.90 -10.83 -6.17
C LEU A 1 -15.78 -10.63 -5.16
N TYR A 2 -14.92 -9.61 -5.38
CA TYR A 2 -13.87 -9.29 -4.43
C TYR A 2 -14.16 -7.94 -3.77
N VAL A 3 -14.04 -7.89 -2.44
CA VAL A 3 -14.40 -6.72 -1.63
C VAL A 3 -13.20 -6.33 -0.78
N PRO A 4 -12.63 -5.14 -1.00
CA PRO A 4 -11.65 -4.59 -0.08
C PRO A 4 -12.33 -4.06 1.18
N ASN A 5 -11.79 -4.38 2.32
CA ASN A 5 -12.25 -3.94 3.63
C ASN A 5 -11.15 -3.13 4.35
N PRO A 6 -11.50 -2.38 5.38
CA PRO A 6 -10.52 -1.65 6.18
C PRO A 6 -9.35 -2.52 6.64
N ARG A 7 -8.17 -1.91 6.79
CA ARG A 7 -6.92 -2.55 7.22
C ARG A 7 -6.33 -3.57 6.24
N GLY A 8 -6.69 -3.47 4.94
CA GLY A 8 -6.15 -4.35 3.91
C GLY A 8 -6.75 -5.76 3.87
N VAL A 9 -7.86 -5.96 4.55
CA VAL A 9 -8.62 -7.20 4.45
C VAL A 9 -9.27 -7.29 3.08
N ILE A 10 -9.17 -8.45 2.44
CA ILE A 10 -9.83 -8.73 1.16
C ILE A 10 -10.71 -9.96 1.35
N GLN A 11 -11.95 -9.86 0.89
CA GLN A 11 -12.89 -10.96 0.91
C GLN A 11 -13.27 -11.34 -0.52
N ALA A 12 -13.32 -12.63 -0.79
CA ALA A 12 -13.97 -13.17 -1.97
C ALA A 12 -15.33 -13.75 -1.59
N LEU A 13 -16.34 -13.29 -2.29
CA LEU A 13 -17.72 -13.71 -2.08
C LEU A 13 -18.24 -14.39 -3.33
N ASP A 14 -19.10 -15.38 -3.17
CA ASP A 14 -19.90 -15.89 -4.26
C ASP A 14 -20.81 -14.79 -4.80
N GLY A 15 -20.80 -14.58 -6.11
CA GLY A 15 -21.56 -13.49 -6.73
C GLY A 15 -23.08 -13.72 -6.79
N ALA A 16 -23.52 -14.96 -6.62
CA ALA A 16 -24.94 -15.32 -6.66
C ALA A 16 -25.56 -15.37 -5.26
N THR A 17 -24.83 -15.91 -4.29
CA THR A 17 -25.35 -16.14 -2.93
C THR A 17 -24.86 -15.14 -1.89
N GLY A 18 -23.71 -14.49 -2.15
CA GLY A 18 -23.03 -13.64 -1.18
C GLY A 18 -22.21 -14.39 -0.15
N ASP A 19 -22.12 -15.72 -0.26
CA ASP A 19 -21.35 -16.53 0.70
C ASP A 19 -19.87 -16.24 0.62
N LEU A 20 -19.20 -16.25 1.78
CA LEU A 20 -17.76 -16.05 1.87
C LEU A 20 -17.03 -17.28 1.32
N ILE A 21 -16.22 -17.08 0.27
CA ILE A 21 -15.37 -18.11 -0.30
C ILE A 21 -14.02 -18.15 0.42
N TRP A 22 -13.37 -17.00 0.57
CA TRP A 22 -12.13 -16.87 1.33
C TRP A 22 -11.94 -15.42 1.83
N GLU A 23 -11.09 -15.27 2.83
CA GLU A 23 -10.71 -13.97 3.39
C GLU A 23 -9.19 -13.91 3.58
N TYR A 24 -8.56 -12.88 3.02
CA TYR A 24 -7.17 -12.52 3.28
C TYR A 24 -7.10 -11.42 4.35
N ARG A 25 -6.24 -11.62 5.37
CA ARG A 25 -5.98 -10.64 6.43
C ARG A 25 -4.47 -10.41 6.54
N PRO A 26 -3.95 -9.23 6.16
CA PRO A 26 -2.53 -8.95 6.29
C PRO A 26 -2.10 -8.97 7.77
N GLY A 27 -0.98 -9.63 8.05
CA GLY A 27 -0.37 -9.64 9.39
C GLY A 27 -1.07 -10.48 10.44
N ILE A 28 -2.05 -11.30 10.10
CA ILE A 28 -2.62 -12.28 11.01
C ILE A 28 -1.96 -13.64 10.77
N THR A 29 -1.09 -14.03 11.68
CA THR A 29 -0.63 -15.41 11.77
C THR A 29 -1.66 -16.19 12.56
N LEU A 30 -2.34 -17.14 11.93
CA LEU A 30 -3.12 -18.14 12.65
C LEU A 30 -2.14 -19.02 13.42
N ARG A 31 -2.27 -19.11 14.72
CA ARG A 31 -1.58 -20.13 15.51
C ARG A 31 -2.14 -21.50 15.19
N VAL A 32 -1.31 -22.52 15.35
CA VAL A 32 -1.68 -23.93 15.10
C VAL A 32 -2.88 -24.38 15.96
N ASP A 33 -3.13 -23.69 17.09
CA ASP A 33 -4.26 -23.92 18.00
C ASP A 33 -5.56 -23.24 17.58
N GLY A 34 -5.58 -22.57 16.41
CA GLY A 34 -6.75 -21.85 15.90
C GLY A 34 -7.01 -20.51 16.61
N THR A 35 -6.19 -20.12 17.60
CA THR A 35 -6.31 -18.80 18.22
C THR A 35 -5.78 -17.73 17.28
N ARG A 36 -6.52 -16.63 17.14
CA ARG A 36 -6.09 -15.45 16.38
C ARG A 36 -5.23 -14.60 17.30
N THR A 37 -3.98 -14.34 16.93
CA THR A 37 -3.24 -13.25 17.55
C THR A 37 -3.81 -11.95 17.04
N SER A 38 -4.60 -11.28 17.86
CA SER A 38 -5.30 -10.04 17.50
C SER A 38 -4.40 -8.80 17.48
N ASP A 39 -3.13 -8.94 17.75
CA ASP A 39 -2.23 -7.82 17.65
C ASP A 39 -1.59 -7.75 16.26
N ASN A 40 -2.26 -7.09 15.38
CA ASN A 40 -1.70 -6.41 14.22
C ASN A 40 -0.50 -5.49 14.59
N THR A 41 0.26 -5.82 15.61
CA THR A 41 1.12 -4.90 16.31
C THR A 41 2.57 -5.30 16.33
N GLY A 42 3.03 -5.97 15.31
CA GLY A 42 4.44 -5.90 14.97
C GLY A 42 4.90 -4.48 14.63
N LEU A 43 3.95 -3.55 14.51
CA LEU A 43 4.22 -2.14 14.28
C LEU A 43 4.41 -1.42 15.62
N PRO A 44 5.43 -0.57 15.74
CA PRO A 44 5.61 0.28 16.92
C PRO A 44 4.39 1.19 17.14
N ALA A 45 4.14 1.59 18.38
CA ALA A 45 2.92 2.34 18.78
C ALA A 45 2.70 3.64 17.96
N ASN A 46 3.77 4.28 17.51
CA ASN A 46 3.74 5.46 16.64
C ASN A 46 3.30 5.15 15.19
N ALA A 47 3.59 3.94 14.71
CA ALA A 47 3.12 3.49 13.40
C ALA A 47 1.63 3.08 13.42
N ARG A 48 1.10 2.73 14.61
CA ARG A 48 -0.31 2.41 14.80
C ARG A 48 -1.25 3.59 14.48
N ALA A 49 -0.78 4.81 14.67
CA ALA A 49 -1.53 6.02 14.36
C ALA A 49 -1.80 6.19 12.84
N GLY A 50 -0.92 5.64 11.99
CA GLY A 50 -1.09 5.62 10.53
C GLY A 50 -1.97 4.46 10.03
N VAL A 51 -1.92 3.32 10.70
CA VAL A 51 -2.62 2.07 10.30
C VAL A 51 -4.17 2.20 10.33
N GLY A 52 -4.71 3.18 11.04
CA GLY A 52 -6.15 3.41 11.15
C GLY A 52 -6.73 4.39 10.13
N ARG A 53 -5.91 5.13 9.39
CA ARG A 53 -6.38 6.21 8.49
C ARG A 53 -6.54 5.80 7.03
N GLY A 54 -5.90 4.73 6.60
CA GLY A 54 -5.99 4.27 5.21
C GLY A 54 -7.21 3.39 4.99
N VAL A 55 -8.31 3.97 4.55
CA VAL A 55 -9.38 3.20 3.92
C VAL A 55 -8.92 2.90 2.51
N GLN A 56 -8.52 1.67 2.24
CA GLN A 56 -8.26 1.24 0.87
C GLN A 56 -9.54 1.36 0.06
N LYS A 57 -9.47 2.15 -0.99
CA LYS A 57 -10.66 2.42 -1.82
C LYS A 57 -10.77 1.47 -3.01
N ASN A 58 -9.69 0.81 -3.38
CA ASN A 58 -9.65 -0.07 -4.54
C ASN A 58 -8.58 -1.15 -4.42
N ILE A 59 -8.79 -2.22 -5.15
CA ILE A 59 -7.86 -3.30 -5.44
C ILE A 59 -7.68 -3.38 -6.95
N ALA A 60 -6.58 -3.96 -7.41
CA ALA A 60 -6.37 -4.26 -8.83
C ALA A 60 -6.39 -5.76 -9.06
N ILE A 61 -6.84 -6.18 -10.22
CA ILE A 61 -6.87 -7.58 -10.66
C ILE A 61 -6.08 -7.67 -11.96
N TYR A 62 -5.15 -8.62 -12.02
CA TYR A 62 -4.41 -8.91 -13.24
C TYR A 62 -4.01 -10.38 -13.28
N GLY A 63 -4.44 -11.09 -14.33
CA GLY A 63 -4.34 -12.55 -14.37
C GLY A 63 -5.10 -13.20 -13.20
N ASP A 64 -4.46 -14.14 -12.54
CA ASP A 64 -5.00 -14.84 -11.38
C ASP A 64 -4.63 -14.15 -10.04
N MET A 65 -4.24 -12.89 -10.05
CA MET A 65 -3.77 -12.16 -8.87
C MET A 65 -4.66 -10.96 -8.56
N ILE A 66 -4.84 -10.73 -7.27
CA ILE A 66 -5.40 -9.53 -6.68
C ILE A 66 -4.28 -8.76 -5.99
N TYR A 67 -4.21 -7.47 -6.25
CA TYR A 67 -3.22 -6.57 -5.66
C TYR A 67 -3.89 -5.55 -4.77
N ALA A 68 -3.31 -5.33 -3.61
CA ALA A 68 -3.80 -4.34 -2.66
C ALA A 68 -2.62 -3.65 -1.94
N ALA A 69 -2.88 -2.44 -1.48
CA ALA A 69 -1.99 -1.77 -0.54
C ALA A 69 -2.41 -2.11 0.90
N THR A 70 -1.50 -2.18 1.83
CA THR A 70 -1.78 -2.54 3.22
C THR A 70 -1.48 -1.39 4.17
N GLY A 71 -2.05 -1.43 5.38
CA GLY A 71 -1.92 -0.33 6.35
C GLY A 71 -0.50 -0.12 6.89
N ASP A 72 0.40 -1.06 6.67
CA ASP A 72 1.82 -0.99 7.03
C ASP A 72 2.71 -0.50 5.87
N THR A 73 2.11 0.23 4.90
CA THR A 73 2.79 0.77 3.72
C THR A 73 3.41 -0.28 2.79
N SER A 74 2.90 -1.50 2.84
CA SER A 74 3.26 -2.55 1.90
C SER A 74 2.23 -2.67 0.78
N ILE A 75 2.64 -3.33 -0.29
CA ILE A 75 1.75 -3.85 -1.33
C ILE A 75 1.81 -5.37 -1.29
N VAL A 76 0.70 -6.02 -1.59
CA VAL A 76 0.58 -7.47 -1.59
C VAL A 76 -0.02 -7.97 -2.90
N ALA A 77 0.38 -9.17 -3.31
CA ALA A 77 -0.33 -9.97 -4.29
C ALA A 77 -0.93 -11.18 -3.62
N VAL A 78 -2.20 -11.40 -3.87
CA VAL A 78 -2.99 -12.51 -3.33
C VAL A 78 -3.52 -13.33 -4.51
N ASP A 79 -3.38 -14.64 -4.44
CA ASP A 79 -4.00 -15.54 -5.41
C ASP A 79 -5.52 -15.40 -5.37
N ALA A 80 -6.13 -15.08 -6.51
CA ALA A 80 -7.53 -14.73 -6.60
C ALA A 80 -8.49 -15.90 -6.27
N ARG A 81 -8.04 -17.14 -6.43
CA ARG A 81 -8.86 -18.33 -6.19
C ARG A 81 -8.83 -18.76 -4.74
N THR A 82 -7.69 -18.62 -4.09
CA THR A 82 -7.44 -19.21 -2.78
C THR A 82 -7.30 -18.19 -1.64
N GLY A 83 -7.09 -16.91 -1.95
CA GLY A 83 -6.82 -15.88 -0.95
C GLY A 83 -5.42 -15.98 -0.35
N ARG A 84 -4.53 -16.83 -0.86
CA ARG A 84 -3.18 -17.02 -0.35
C ARG A 84 -2.29 -15.86 -0.79
N GLU A 85 -1.52 -15.29 0.16
CA GLU A 85 -0.48 -14.32 -0.15
C GLU A 85 0.61 -14.97 -1.01
N VAL A 86 0.91 -14.36 -2.14
CA VAL A 86 1.97 -14.82 -3.07
C VAL A 86 3.25 -14.06 -2.79
N TRP A 87 3.15 -12.75 -2.63
CA TRP A 87 4.26 -11.90 -2.21
C TRP A 87 3.75 -10.64 -1.49
N LYS A 88 4.62 -10.08 -0.66
CA LYS A 88 4.43 -8.79 0.02
C LYS A 88 5.72 -7.98 -0.07
N THR A 89 5.59 -6.71 -0.43
CA THR A 89 6.72 -5.77 -0.56
C THR A 89 6.47 -4.53 0.27
N ALA A 90 7.35 -4.24 1.23
CA ALA A 90 7.35 -2.97 1.95
C ALA A 90 7.81 -1.86 1.02
N VAL A 91 7.04 -0.78 0.92
CA VAL A 91 7.31 0.35 0.00
C VAL A 91 7.87 1.56 0.73
N ALA A 92 7.44 1.80 1.95
CA ALA A 92 7.91 2.90 2.78
C ALA A 92 7.94 2.49 4.26
N ASP A 93 8.63 3.30 5.07
CA ASP A 93 8.59 3.15 6.52
C ASP A 93 7.34 3.84 7.09
N PRO A 94 6.37 3.10 7.65
CA PRO A 94 5.16 3.68 8.22
C PRO A 94 5.44 4.56 9.45
N SER A 95 6.59 4.39 10.12
CA SER A 95 6.98 5.23 11.26
C SER A 95 7.25 6.68 10.86
N LEU A 96 7.56 6.91 9.58
CA LEU A 96 7.71 8.24 9.00
C LEU A 96 6.39 8.91 8.64
N GLY A 97 5.25 8.26 8.93
CA GLY A 97 3.92 8.79 8.70
C GLY A 97 3.40 8.59 7.27
N TYR A 98 4.03 7.72 6.50
CA TYR A 98 3.49 7.28 5.22
C TYR A 98 2.27 6.36 5.40
N PHE A 99 1.34 6.42 4.46
CA PHE A 99 0.17 5.55 4.42
C PHE A 99 -0.39 5.47 3.00
N TYR A 100 -1.30 4.55 2.76
CA TYR A 100 -2.02 4.44 1.50
C TYR A 100 -3.47 4.89 1.66
N VAL A 101 -3.96 5.68 0.70
CA VAL A 101 -5.38 6.05 0.54
C VAL A 101 -5.95 5.36 -0.69
N ALA A 102 -5.19 5.35 -1.78
CA ALA A 102 -5.54 4.70 -3.02
C ALA A 102 -4.93 3.29 -3.10
N GLY A 103 -5.59 2.39 -3.80
CA GLY A 103 -5.00 1.10 -4.16
C GLY A 103 -4.17 1.19 -5.43
N PRO A 104 -3.45 0.12 -5.74
CA PRO A 104 -2.61 0.04 -6.92
C PRO A 104 -3.43 -0.05 -8.22
N ILE A 105 -2.77 0.29 -9.32
CA ILE A 105 -3.22 -0.03 -10.67
C ILE A 105 -2.23 -0.99 -11.32
N VAL A 106 -2.70 -1.82 -12.25
CA VAL A 106 -1.83 -2.75 -12.98
C VAL A 106 -1.97 -2.54 -14.48
N ALA A 107 -0.82 -2.41 -15.15
CA ALA A 107 -0.75 -2.31 -16.59
C ALA A 107 0.51 -3.00 -17.12
N HIS A 108 0.38 -3.79 -18.17
CA HIS A 108 1.50 -4.47 -18.85
C HIS A 108 2.46 -5.20 -17.88
N GLY A 109 1.92 -5.93 -16.90
CA GLY A 109 2.71 -6.67 -15.92
C GLY A 109 3.45 -5.81 -14.90
N LYS A 110 3.12 -4.53 -14.81
CA LYS A 110 3.66 -3.59 -13.82
C LYS A 110 2.55 -3.12 -12.90
N LEU A 111 2.82 -3.16 -11.61
CA LEU A 111 1.99 -2.62 -10.55
C LEU A 111 2.48 -1.21 -10.25
N ILE A 112 1.60 -0.23 -10.28
CA ILE A 112 1.92 1.18 -10.02
C ILE A 112 1.12 1.63 -8.80
N THR A 113 1.78 2.29 -7.86
CA THR A 113 1.13 2.83 -6.66
C THR A 113 1.77 4.15 -6.24
N GLY A 114 0.96 5.06 -5.73
CA GLY A 114 1.40 6.30 -5.09
C GLY A 114 1.20 6.22 -3.59
N ILE A 115 2.05 6.93 -2.84
CA ILE A 115 2.00 6.95 -1.39
C ILE A 115 1.52 8.31 -0.87
N SER A 116 0.84 8.28 0.26
CA SER A 116 0.33 9.46 0.97
C SER A 116 1.15 9.75 2.23
N GLY A 117 0.91 10.91 2.84
CA GLY A 117 1.62 11.37 4.04
C GLY A 117 2.65 12.45 3.75
N CYS A 118 2.41 13.28 2.76
CA CYS A 118 3.32 14.26 2.21
C CYS A 118 2.97 15.69 2.55
N GLU A 119 2.13 15.89 3.54
CA GLU A 119 1.74 17.21 4.02
C GLU A 119 2.92 17.99 4.60
N ARG A 120 4.03 17.31 4.84
CA ARG A 120 5.29 17.90 5.30
C ARG A 120 6.43 17.41 4.42
N TYR A 121 7.39 18.28 4.18
CA TYR A 121 8.61 17.89 3.48
C TYR A 121 9.32 16.75 4.21
N LYS A 122 9.69 15.73 3.45
CA LYS A 122 10.53 14.60 3.86
C LYS A 122 11.60 14.38 2.80
N ASP A 123 12.75 13.87 3.20
CA ASP A 123 13.83 13.60 2.25
C ASP A 123 13.42 12.59 1.17
N ASP A 124 12.57 11.64 1.53
CA ASP A 124 11.96 10.68 0.60
C ASP A 124 10.61 11.11 0.07
N VAL A 125 10.26 12.34 0.14
CA VAL A 125 8.98 12.95 -0.22
C VAL A 125 7.98 11.99 -0.89
N CYS A 126 6.76 12.31 -1.08
CA CYS A 126 5.83 11.48 -1.81
C CYS A 126 6.37 11.03 -3.14
N PHE A 127 6.12 9.79 -3.42
CA PHE A 127 6.64 9.13 -4.61
C PHE A 127 5.60 8.18 -5.19
N ILE A 128 5.76 7.96 -6.48
CA ILE A 128 5.07 6.90 -7.22
C ILE A 128 6.10 5.80 -7.46
N THR A 129 5.71 4.55 -7.25
CA THR A 129 6.56 3.39 -7.50
C THR A 129 5.94 2.47 -8.54
N GLY A 130 6.80 1.86 -9.33
CA GLY A 130 6.44 0.77 -10.24
C GLY A 130 7.09 -0.53 -9.81
N HIS A 131 6.32 -1.60 -9.76
CA HIS A 131 6.75 -2.92 -9.33
C HIS A 131 6.47 -3.96 -10.40
N ASN A 132 7.26 -5.02 -10.43
CA ASN A 132 6.94 -6.20 -11.22
C ASN A 132 5.73 -6.91 -10.60
N ALA A 133 4.65 -7.09 -11.36
CA ALA A 133 3.42 -7.67 -10.86
C ALA A 133 3.57 -9.12 -10.40
N VAL A 134 4.51 -9.89 -10.98
CA VAL A 134 4.73 -11.31 -10.64
C VAL A 134 5.56 -11.46 -9.37
N THR A 135 6.57 -10.61 -9.17
CA THR A 135 7.57 -10.78 -8.10
C THR A 135 7.47 -9.77 -6.97
N GLY A 136 6.72 -8.68 -7.16
CA GLY A 136 6.66 -7.56 -6.22
C GLY A 136 7.91 -6.66 -6.21
N LYS A 137 8.96 -7.00 -6.96
CA LYS A 137 10.21 -6.25 -6.97
C LYS A 137 9.97 -4.82 -7.49
N GLU A 138 10.42 -3.82 -6.74
CA GLU A 138 10.43 -2.43 -7.19
C GLU A 138 11.34 -2.28 -8.42
N LEU A 139 10.81 -1.68 -9.47
CA LEU A 139 11.49 -1.44 -10.75
C LEU A 139 11.97 0.00 -10.86
N TRP A 140 11.18 0.93 -10.35
CA TRP A 140 11.48 2.35 -10.36
C TRP A 140 10.68 3.09 -9.28
N ARG A 141 11.19 4.26 -8.92
CA ARG A 141 10.56 5.20 -7.99
C ARG A 141 10.74 6.62 -8.52
N THR A 142 9.70 7.42 -8.48
CA THR A 142 9.72 8.82 -8.91
C THR A 142 9.12 9.70 -7.83
N SER A 143 9.87 10.72 -7.40
CA SER A 143 9.38 11.73 -6.47
C SER A 143 8.26 12.56 -7.13
N THR A 144 7.22 12.90 -6.36
CA THR A 144 6.15 13.80 -6.80
C THR A 144 6.48 15.27 -6.55
N ILE A 145 7.51 15.55 -5.76
CA ILE A 145 8.01 16.90 -5.49
C ILE A 145 9.48 16.94 -5.89
N ALA A 146 9.81 17.81 -6.84
CA ALA A 146 11.18 17.97 -7.28
C ALA A 146 12.08 18.47 -6.13
N ARG A 147 13.21 17.82 -5.96
CA ARG A 147 14.21 18.13 -4.96
C ARG A 147 15.17 19.20 -5.46
N PRO A 148 15.95 19.84 -4.58
CA PRO A 148 17.03 20.71 -5.00
C PRO A 148 17.99 19.99 -5.95
N GLY A 149 18.25 20.60 -7.12
CA GLY A 149 19.11 20.01 -8.15
C GLY A 149 18.42 19.06 -9.13
N GLU A 150 17.16 18.72 -8.88
CA GLU A 150 16.33 17.97 -9.86
C GLU A 150 15.62 18.93 -10.82
N PRO A 151 15.24 18.49 -12.03
CA PRO A 151 14.41 19.28 -12.92
C PRO A 151 13.14 19.78 -12.23
N GLY A 152 12.95 21.11 -12.19
CA GLY A 152 11.84 21.75 -11.50
C GLY A 152 12.09 22.03 -10.00
N GLY A 153 13.21 21.59 -9.44
CA GLY A 153 13.53 21.83 -8.02
C GLY A 153 13.78 23.29 -7.65
N ASP A 154 14.13 24.10 -8.63
CA ASP A 154 14.33 25.54 -8.54
C ASP A 154 13.04 26.35 -8.68
N THR A 155 11.95 25.73 -9.15
CA THR A 155 10.66 26.43 -9.32
C THR A 155 10.01 26.80 -7.97
N TRP A 156 10.54 26.30 -6.88
CA TRP A 156 10.12 26.64 -5.52
C TRP A 156 10.67 28.00 -5.03
N GLY A 157 11.55 28.65 -5.80
CA GLY A 157 12.24 29.87 -5.41
C GLY A 157 12.99 29.70 -4.08
N ASP A 158 12.91 30.71 -3.21
CA ASP A 158 13.59 30.71 -1.92
C ASP A 158 12.81 29.98 -0.81
N LEU A 159 11.75 29.20 -1.15
CA LEU A 159 10.98 28.48 -0.15
C LEU A 159 11.86 27.44 0.56
N PRO A 160 12.04 27.54 1.91
CA PRO A 160 12.82 26.57 2.66
C PRO A 160 12.27 25.14 2.50
N LEU A 161 13.16 24.14 2.45
CA LEU A 161 12.81 22.73 2.22
C LEU A 161 11.69 22.24 3.14
N ARG A 162 11.75 22.60 4.43
CA ARG A 162 10.74 22.19 5.41
C ARG A 162 9.30 22.60 5.08
N PHE A 163 9.13 23.57 4.18
CA PHE A 163 7.81 24.04 3.73
C PHE A 163 7.43 23.53 2.35
N ARG A 164 8.34 22.85 1.65
CA ARG A 164 8.01 22.23 0.39
C ARG A 164 7.19 20.98 0.68
N ALA A 165 5.92 21.08 0.49
CA ALA A 165 4.98 19.99 0.68
C ALA A 165 4.10 19.86 -0.56
N GLY A 166 3.53 18.71 -0.77
CA GLY A 166 2.63 18.44 -1.88
C GLY A 166 1.38 17.74 -1.40
N SER A 167 0.44 17.60 -2.31
CA SER A 167 -0.65 16.68 -2.10
C SER A 167 -0.17 15.24 -2.24
N ASP A 168 -0.95 14.34 -1.71
CA ASP A 168 -0.74 12.90 -1.83
C ASP A 168 -0.66 12.44 -3.30
N ALA A 169 0.12 11.41 -3.54
CA ALA A 169 0.27 10.78 -4.85
C ALA A 169 -0.76 9.67 -5.07
#